data_48ceb818f4e4d5bab423e9ed33cf1e9e
#
_entry.id   48ceb818f4e4d5bab423e9ed33cf1e9e
#
_cell.length_a   1.000
_cell.length_b   1.000
_cell.length_c   1.000
_cell.angle_alpha   90.00
_cell.angle_beta   90.00
_cell.angle_gamma   90.00
#
_symmetry.space_group_name_H-M   'P 1'
#
loop_
_entity.id
_entity.type
_entity.pdbx_description
1 polymer ?
#
loop_
_entity_poly.entity_id
_entity_poly.type
_entity_poly.pdbx_seq_one_letter_code
_entity_poly.pdbx_strand_id
1 'polypeptide(L)'
;MLSAFVLLLACLGLGVGVARYARPPIGLAQALNWWVIQIALPALVLGIVPSLHFDTALWFLVVTQWGVFFGAWALIAWVGARAHWSRGTIGGLILVTGLGNTSFLGYPLLEALRGRAGLQLGVVADQLGCFIMLAVGGVLVAARYGGATVTPTEMLRRVLLFPAFIALVVGVIVGQLGGWPDMLATMLDRFALTLVPLALFSVGLRFKLKPQPGQWAPVALALSWKLLLAPLLALGLALLTGVGGAVMSIGILQTAMAPMISAAILADQHYLDPPLANTVLGVGILLSLITVPLWSLALP
;
A
#
# COMPACT_ATOMS: atom_id res chain seq x y z
N MET A 1 -19.55 6.34 -7.45
CA MET A 1 -19.20 5.50 -6.30
C MET A 1 -19.60 4.02 -6.46
N LEU A 2 -20.88 3.68 -6.61
CA LEU A 2 -21.33 2.28 -6.70
C LEU A 2 -20.66 1.49 -7.84
N SER A 3 -20.55 2.06 -9.04
CA SER A 3 -19.91 1.43 -10.20
C SER A 3 -18.42 1.11 -9.97
N ALA A 4 -17.68 1.98 -9.31
CA ALA A 4 -16.27 1.76 -8.99
C ALA A 4 -16.09 0.64 -7.95
N PHE A 5 -16.96 0.58 -6.93
CA PHE A 5 -16.98 -0.52 -5.97
C PHE A 5 -17.36 -1.87 -6.61
N VAL A 6 -18.33 -1.86 -7.50
CA VAL A 6 -18.71 -3.07 -8.26
C VAL A 6 -17.55 -3.56 -9.11
N LEU A 7 -16.83 -2.66 -9.80
CA LEU A 7 -15.63 -3.01 -10.57
C LEU A 7 -14.53 -3.61 -9.67
N LEU A 8 -14.29 -3.00 -8.51
CA LEU A 8 -13.29 -3.48 -7.55
C LEU A 8 -13.60 -4.90 -7.07
N LEU A 9 -14.83 -5.13 -6.61
CA LEU A 9 -15.28 -6.46 -6.15
C LEU A 9 -15.30 -7.47 -7.29
N ALA A 10 -15.71 -7.08 -8.50
CA ALA A 10 -15.72 -7.94 -9.67
C ALA A 10 -14.30 -8.38 -10.06
N CYS A 11 -13.35 -7.45 -10.16
CA CYS A 11 -11.96 -7.79 -10.51
C CYS A 11 -11.31 -8.70 -9.47
N LEU A 12 -11.50 -8.39 -8.18
CA LEU A 12 -11.00 -9.22 -7.08
C LEU A 12 -11.65 -10.62 -7.11
N GLY A 13 -12.97 -10.67 -7.21
CA GLY A 13 -13.75 -11.92 -7.26
C GLY A 13 -13.41 -12.78 -8.48
N LEU A 14 -13.22 -12.18 -9.65
CA LEU A 14 -12.75 -12.87 -10.86
C LEU A 14 -11.36 -13.46 -10.64
N GLY A 15 -10.43 -12.73 -10.02
CA GLY A 15 -9.10 -13.25 -9.68
C GLY A 15 -9.16 -14.47 -8.78
N VAL A 16 -9.98 -14.43 -7.71
CA VAL A 16 -10.23 -15.58 -6.82
C VAL A 16 -10.87 -16.75 -7.57
N GLY A 17 -11.87 -16.48 -8.41
CA GLY A 17 -12.56 -17.49 -9.21
C GLY A 17 -11.60 -18.18 -10.19
N VAL A 18 -10.80 -17.42 -10.92
CA VAL A 18 -9.80 -17.97 -11.86
C VAL A 18 -8.75 -18.80 -11.12
N ALA A 19 -8.24 -18.32 -9.97
CA ALA A 19 -7.30 -19.09 -9.16
C ALA A 19 -7.84 -20.43 -8.68
N ARG A 20 -9.16 -20.49 -8.42
CA ARG A 20 -9.82 -21.68 -7.87
C ARG A 20 -10.27 -22.67 -8.93
N TYR A 21 -10.75 -22.17 -10.08
CA TYR A 21 -11.47 -22.99 -11.08
C TYR A 21 -10.79 -23.12 -12.44
N ALA A 22 -9.97 -22.12 -12.86
CA ALA A 22 -9.46 -22.05 -14.23
C ALA A 22 -7.99 -22.47 -14.40
N ARG A 23 -7.28 -22.88 -13.33
CA ARG A 23 -5.85 -23.27 -13.36
C ARG A 23 -4.98 -22.29 -14.17
N PRO A 24 -4.83 -21.04 -13.72
CA PRO A 24 -4.09 -20.03 -14.46
C PRO A 24 -2.63 -20.42 -14.68
N PRO A 25 -1.97 -19.92 -15.74
CA PRO A 25 -0.56 -20.16 -15.97
C PRO A 25 0.30 -19.80 -14.76
N ILE A 26 1.35 -20.59 -14.54
CA ILE A 26 2.33 -20.32 -13.50
C ILE A 26 2.95 -18.94 -13.76
N GLY A 27 2.99 -18.07 -12.75
CA GLY A 27 3.55 -16.73 -12.90
C GLY A 27 2.58 -15.65 -13.38
N LEU A 28 1.31 -15.96 -13.67
CA LEU A 28 0.34 -14.95 -14.16
C LEU A 28 0.25 -13.75 -13.22
N ALA A 29 0.10 -13.97 -11.91
CA ALA A 29 0.03 -12.87 -10.94
C ALA A 29 1.32 -12.02 -10.91
N GLN A 30 2.50 -12.65 -11.11
CA GLN A 30 3.77 -11.94 -11.21
C GLN A 30 3.85 -11.09 -12.47
N ALA A 31 3.42 -11.62 -13.62
CA ALA A 31 3.39 -10.90 -14.89
C ALA A 31 2.45 -9.69 -14.84
N LEU A 32 1.26 -9.85 -14.25
CA LEU A 32 0.32 -8.74 -14.03
C LEU A 32 0.89 -7.67 -13.11
N ASN A 33 1.52 -8.07 -11.99
CA ASN A 33 2.17 -7.13 -11.09
C ASN A 33 3.34 -6.41 -11.76
N TRP A 34 4.09 -7.10 -12.62
CA TRP A 34 5.15 -6.47 -13.41
C TRP A 34 4.61 -5.36 -14.29
N TRP A 35 3.54 -5.63 -15.05
CA TRP A 35 2.85 -4.60 -15.86
C TRP A 35 2.38 -3.42 -15.02
N VAL A 36 1.72 -3.71 -13.89
CA VAL A 36 1.22 -2.66 -12.99
C VAL A 36 2.37 -1.79 -12.49
N ILE A 37 3.47 -2.37 -12.02
CA ILE A 37 4.60 -1.64 -11.44
C ILE A 37 5.42 -0.90 -12.49
N GLN A 38 5.65 -1.52 -13.66
CA GLN A 38 6.57 -0.97 -14.65
C GLN A 38 5.88 -0.01 -15.64
N ILE A 39 4.58 -0.14 -15.85
CA ILE A 39 3.87 0.59 -16.91
C ILE A 39 2.67 1.37 -16.34
N ALA A 40 1.68 0.70 -15.75
CA ALA A 40 0.42 1.33 -15.39
C ALA A 40 0.59 2.34 -14.24
N LEU A 41 1.36 2.01 -13.21
CA LEU A 41 1.63 2.87 -12.07
C LEU A 41 2.46 4.10 -12.45
N PRO A 42 3.59 3.99 -13.20
CA PRO A 42 4.29 5.15 -13.72
C PRO A 42 3.41 6.04 -14.61
N ALA A 43 2.60 5.44 -15.50
CA ALA A 43 1.68 6.20 -16.35
C ALA A 43 0.64 6.98 -15.53
N LEU A 44 0.09 6.38 -14.48
CA LEU A 44 -0.82 7.04 -13.54
C LEU A 44 -0.13 8.23 -12.86
N VAL A 45 1.08 8.02 -12.32
CA VAL A 45 1.84 9.06 -11.63
C VAL A 45 2.18 10.22 -12.58
N LEU A 46 2.67 9.91 -13.79
CA LEU A 46 2.94 10.91 -14.84
C LEU A 46 1.69 11.70 -15.26
N GLY A 47 0.53 11.06 -15.32
CA GLY A 47 -0.72 11.70 -15.68
C GLY A 47 -1.32 12.59 -14.58
N ILE A 48 -1.08 12.26 -13.32
CA ILE A 48 -1.70 12.92 -12.15
C ILE A 48 -0.81 14.02 -11.57
N VAL A 49 0.49 13.75 -11.40
CA VAL A 49 1.41 14.62 -10.67
C VAL A 49 1.57 16.01 -11.29
N PRO A 50 1.55 16.20 -12.62
CA PRO A 50 1.66 17.55 -13.20
C PRO A 50 0.57 18.51 -12.76
N SER A 51 -0.61 18.02 -12.40
CA SER A 51 -1.73 18.83 -11.90
C SER A 51 -1.81 18.91 -10.37
N LEU A 52 -0.83 18.36 -9.65
CA LEU A 52 -0.79 18.38 -8.20
C LEU A 52 -0.39 19.78 -7.70
N HIS A 53 -1.22 20.34 -6.83
CA HIS A 53 -0.88 21.59 -6.12
C HIS A 53 -0.06 21.23 -4.88
N PHE A 54 1.15 21.73 -4.80
CA PHE A 54 2.02 21.54 -3.65
C PHE A 54 1.63 22.49 -2.52
N ASP A 55 1.00 21.92 -1.49
CA ASP A 55 0.68 22.59 -0.23
C ASP A 55 1.65 22.13 0.86
N THR A 56 1.94 23.01 1.81
CA THR A 56 2.74 22.66 2.99
C THR A 56 2.10 21.52 3.79
N ALA A 57 0.77 21.38 3.80
CA ALA A 57 0.08 20.30 4.49
C ALA A 57 0.38 18.88 3.95
N LEU A 58 0.97 18.75 2.74
CA LEU A 58 1.32 17.43 2.16
C LEU A 58 2.31 16.63 3.01
N TRP A 59 3.07 17.28 3.90
CA TRP A 59 3.94 16.58 4.85
C TRP A 59 3.17 15.54 5.68
N PHE A 60 1.91 15.83 5.98
CA PHE A 60 1.04 14.95 6.77
C PHE A 60 0.85 13.58 6.11
N LEU A 61 0.70 13.57 4.76
CA LEU A 61 0.56 12.33 3.98
C LEU A 61 1.80 11.43 4.09
N VAL A 62 2.98 12.03 4.20
CA VAL A 62 4.24 11.30 4.32
C VAL A 62 4.47 10.82 5.75
N VAL A 63 4.39 11.75 6.71
CA VAL A 63 4.70 11.48 8.13
C VAL A 63 3.75 10.45 8.73
N THR A 64 2.46 10.46 8.34
CA THR A 64 1.51 9.45 8.81
C THR A 64 1.89 8.04 8.37
N GLN A 65 2.37 7.83 7.13
CA GLN A 65 2.83 6.51 6.68
C GLN A 65 4.08 6.05 7.44
N TRP A 66 5.02 6.97 7.68
CA TRP A 66 6.23 6.67 8.46
C TRP A 66 5.89 6.38 9.93
N GLY A 67 4.96 7.15 10.50
CA GLY A 67 4.45 6.93 11.86
C GLY A 67 3.78 5.57 12.02
N VAL A 68 2.99 5.15 11.05
CA VAL A 68 2.37 3.81 11.01
C VAL A 68 3.44 2.72 11.00
N PHE A 69 4.50 2.87 10.18
CA PHE A 69 5.56 1.88 10.09
C PHE A 69 6.37 1.78 11.39
N PHE A 70 6.86 2.89 11.92
CA PHE A 70 7.66 2.89 13.15
C PHE A 70 6.83 2.52 14.38
N GLY A 71 5.57 2.94 14.43
CA GLY A 71 4.64 2.54 15.50
C GLY A 71 4.35 1.04 15.47
N ALA A 72 4.12 0.45 14.29
CA ALA A 72 4.01 -1.00 14.14
C ALA A 72 5.29 -1.71 14.59
N TRP A 73 6.46 -1.19 14.19
CA TRP A 73 7.75 -1.77 14.62
C TRP A 73 7.87 -1.76 16.14
N ALA A 74 7.62 -0.64 16.78
CA ALA A 74 7.70 -0.53 18.23
C ALA A 74 6.70 -1.46 18.93
N LEU A 75 5.44 -1.46 18.50
CA LEU A 75 4.37 -2.29 19.08
C LEU A 75 4.67 -3.79 18.92
N ILE A 76 4.95 -4.23 17.70
CA ILE A 76 5.16 -5.65 17.39
C ILE A 76 6.45 -6.16 18.06
N ALA A 77 7.52 -5.36 18.08
CA ALA A 77 8.77 -5.74 18.76
C ALA A 77 8.55 -5.86 20.27
N TRP A 78 7.80 -4.92 20.87
CA TRP A 78 7.52 -4.93 22.30
C TRP A 78 6.60 -6.11 22.73
N VAL A 79 5.49 -6.32 22.01
CA VAL A 79 4.58 -7.44 22.28
C VAL A 79 5.27 -8.78 22.01
N GLY A 80 5.96 -8.88 20.87
CA GLY A 80 6.64 -10.11 20.45
C GLY A 80 7.75 -10.53 21.41
N ALA A 81 8.49 -9.58 21.99
CA ALA A 81 9.48 -9.86 23.02
C ALA A 81 8.82 -10.43 24.30
N ARG A 82 7.67 -9.89 24.72
CA ARG A 82 6.93 -10.40 25.89
C ARG A 82 6.23 -11.73 25.63
N ALA A 83 5.72 -11.92 24.43
CA ALA A 83 5.05 -13.16 24.02
C ALA A 83 6.03 -14.24 23.57
N HIS A 84 7.34 -13.99 23.64
CA HIS A 84 8.41 -14.90 23.22
C HIS A 84 8.27 -15.37 21.77
N TRP A 85 7.80 -14.49 20.87
CA TRP A 85 7.70 -14.79 19.44
C TRP A 85 9.09 -14.94 18.81
N SER A 86 9.18 -15.79 17.79
CA SER A 86 10.41 -15.92 17.02
C SER A 86 10.80 -14.63 16.34
N ARG A 87 12.10 -14.44 16.05
CA ARG A 87 12.58 -13.27 15.28
C ARG A 87 11.89 -13.18 13.92
N GLY A 88 11.67 -14.32 13.25
CA GLY A 88 10.95 -14.38 11.99
C GLY A 88 9.51 -13.88 12.10
N THR A 89 8.79 -14.34 13.12
CA THR A 89 7.41 -13.91 13.41
C THR A 89 7.33 -12.40 13.66
N ILE A 90 8.24 -11.84 14.48
CA ILE A 90 8.30 -10.40 14.77
C ILE A 90 8.59 -9.63 13.48
N GLY A 91 9.60 -10.02 12.71
CA GLY A 91 9.96 -9.33 11.46
C GLY A 91 8.85 -9.38 10.42
N GLY A 92 8.23 -10.54 10.20
CA GLY A 92 7.11 -10.69 9.27
C GLY A 92 5.91 -9.84 9.65
N LEU A 93 5.54 -9.84 10.94
CA LEU A 93 4.45 -8.98 11.44
C LEU A 93 4.76 -7.49 11.29
N ILE A 94 5.99 -7.04 11.59
CA ILE A 94 6.37 -5.63 11.40
C ILE A 94 6.14 -5.20 9.94
N LEU A 95 6.56 -6.04 8.99
CA LEU A 95 6.40 -5.75 7.56
C LEU A 95 4.94 -5.60 7.15
N VAL A 96 4.11 -6.61 7.44
CA VAL A 96 2.71 -6.62 6.99
C VAL A 96 1.80 -5.71 7.82
N THR A 97 2.21 -5.33 9.03
CA THR A 97 1.47 -4.40 9.89
C THR A 97 1.84 -2.95 9.61
N GLY A 98 3.14 -2.69 9.37
CA GLY A 98 3.67 -1.34 9.17
C GLY A 98 3.46 -0.80 7.76
N LEU A 99 3.39 -1.67 6.75
CA LEU A 99 3.27 -1.26 5.35
C LEU A 99 1.85 -1.48 4.82
N GLY A 100 1.26 -0.43 4.28
CA GLY A 100 -0.08 -0.44 3.69
C GLY A 100 -0.10 -0.70 2.19
N ASN A 101 -1.14 -1.34 1.71
CA ASN A 101 -1.40 -1.53 0.28
C ASN A 101 -2.00 -0.26 -0.33
N THR A 102 -1.22 0.82 -0.28
CA THR A 102 -1.60 2.18 -0.65
C THR A 102 -1.78 2.37 -2.16
N SER A 103 -1.13 1.52 -2.98
CA SER A 103 -1.23 1.57 -4.44
C SER A 103 -2.23 0.56 -5.04
N PHE A 104 -2.01 -0.76 -4.86
CA PHE A 104 -2.82 -1.78 -5.55
C PHE A 104 -4.29 -1.82 -5.10
N LEU A 105 -4.56 -1.59 -3.82
CA LEU A 105 -5.90 -1.50 -3.26
C LEU A 105 -6.26 -0.04 -2.93
N GLY A 106 -5.30 0.74 -2.47
CA GLY A 106 -5.50 2.12 -2.05
C GLY A 106 -5.97 3.03 -3.18
N TYR A 107 -5.32 3.02 -4.33
CA TYR A 107 -5.71 3.89 -5.45
C TYR A 107 -7.11 3.61 -5.96
N PRO A 108 -7.51 2.34 -6.23
CA PRO A 108 -8.89 2.02 -6.58
C PRO A 108 -9.91 2.48 -5.55
N LEU A 109 -9.62 2.26 -4.25
CA LEU A 109 -10.51 2.68 -3.18
C LEU A 109 -10.60 4.20 -3.06
N LEU A 110 -9.47 4.92 -3.14
CA LEU A 110 -9.47 6.39 -3.09
C LEU A 110 -10.20 7.00 -4.28
N GLU A 111 -9.99 6.47 -5.49
CA GLU A 111 -10.71 6.93 -6.67
C GLU A 111 -12.22 6.71 -6.52
N ALA A 112 -12.63 5.56 -6.00
CA ALA A 112 -14.03 5.24 -5.75
C ALA A 112 -14.67 6.11 -4.66
N LEU A 113 -13.93 6.44 -3.59
CA LEU A 113 -14.44 7.13 -2.40
C LEU A 113 -14.28 8.66 -2.49
N ARG A 114 -13.21 9.17 -3.11
CA ARG A 114 -12.78 10.56 -3.11
C ARG A 114 -12.50 11.13 -4.50
N GLY A 115 -12.71 10.34 -5.55
CA GLY A 115 -12.48 10.75 -6.94
C GLY A 115 -11.00 10.99 -7.28
N ARG A 116 -10.77 11.62 -8.45
CA ARG A 116 -9.42 11.86 -8.98
C ARG A 116 -8.58 12.78 -8.07
N ALA A 117 -9.19 13.75 -7.40
CA ALA A 117 -8.49 14.64 -6.46
C ALA A 117 -7.96 13.86 -5.24
N GLY A 118 -8.73 12.92 -4.71
CA GLY A 118 -8.29 12.03 -3.62
C GLY A 118 -7.15 11.10 -4.06
N LEU A 119 -7.21 10.61 -5.30
CA LEU A 119 -6.16 9.79 -5.88
C LEU A 119 -4.83 10.56 -6.03
N GLN A 120 -4.87 11.85 -6.42
CA GLN A 120 -3.66 12.70 -6.49
C GLN A 120 -2.92 12.79 -5.16
N LEU A 121 -3.64 13.05 -4.07
CA LEU A 121 -3.07 13.08 -2.73
C LEU A 121 -2.60 11.68 -2.29
N GLY A 122 -3.33 10.63 -2.68
CA GLY A 122 -2.96 9.24 -2.44
C GLY A 122 -1.62 8.85 -3.04
N VAL A 123 -1.28 9.39 -4.23
CA VAL A 123 0.03 9.17 -4.87
C VAL A 123 1.16 9.74 -4.01
N VAL A 124 0.97 10.90 -3.39
CA VAL A 124 1.99 11.49 -2.49
C VAL A 124 2.21 10.58 -1.27
N ALA A 125 1.11 10.16 -0.61
CA ALA A 125 1.19 9.24 0.54
C ALA A 125 1.87 7.91 0.20
N ASP A 126 1.60 7.38 -0.99
CA ASP A 126 2.19 6.12 -1.46
C ASP A 126 3.67 6.29 -1.81
N GLN A 127 4.00 7.21 -2.72
CA GLN A 127 5.35 7.31 -3.29
C GLN A 127 6.38 7.87 -2.30
N LEU A 128 6.05 8.91 -1.53
CA LEU A 128 6.95 9.54 -0.56
C LEU A 128 6.79 8.94 0.85
N GLY A 129 5.66 8.33 1.13
CA GLY A 129 5.37 7.69 2.41
C GLY A 129 5.66 6.20 2.38
N CYS A 130 4.69 5.41 1.95
CA CYS A 130 4.69 3.95 2.09
C CYS A 130 5.78 3.26 1.27
N PHE A 131 6.02 3.70 0.02
CA PHE A 131 7.06 3.10 -0.83
C PHE A 131 8.48 3.34 -0.27
N ILE A 132 8.78 4.54 0.24
CA ILE A 132 10.08 4.80 0.88
C ILE A 132 10.24 3.91 2.12
N MET A 133 9.19 3.74 2.92
CA MET A 133 9.22 2.83 4.07
C MET A 133 9.39 1.37 3.66
N LEU A 134 8.83 0.92 2.54
CA LEU A 134 9.11 -0.41 2.00
C LEU A 134 10.58 -0.54 1.58
N ALA A 135 11.09 0.42 0.80
CA ALA A 135 12.42 0.36 0.20
C ALA A 135 13.56 0.49 1.22
N VAL A 136 13.34 1.26 2.28
CA VAL A 136 14.33 1.51 3.34
C VAL A 136 13.98 0.74 4.60
N GLY A 137 12.84 1.02 5.21
CA GLY A 137 12.39 0.42 6.46
C GLY A 137 12.15 -1.09 6.34
N GLY A 138 11.50 -1.54 5.26
CA GLY A 138 11.26 -2.96 5.00
C GLY A 138 12.56 -3.74 4.86
N VAL A 139 13.55 -3.16 4.18
CA VAL A 139 14.87 -3.77 4.02
C VAL A 139 15.64 -3.79 5.35
N LEU A 140 15.53 -2.76 6.18
CA LEU A 140 16.10 -2.75 7.54
C LEU A 140 15.49 -3.84 8.42
N VAL A 141 14.18 -4.08 8.32
CA VAL A 141 13.50 -5.18 9.03
C VAL A 141 14.04 -6.53 8.54
N ALA A 142 14.17 -6.72 7.22
CA ALA A 142 14.72 -7.94 6.64
C ALA A 142 16.17 -8.21 7.10
N ALA A 143 17.00 -7.16 7.17
CA ALA A 143 18.36 -7.26 7.70
C ALA A 143 18.37 -7.59 9.19
N ARG A 144 17.56 -6.89 9.98
CA ARG A 144 17.53 -7.03 11.45
C ARG A 144 16.98 -8.38 11.92
N TYR A 145 15.96 -8.91 11.25
CA TYR A 145 15.23 -10.11 11.68
C TYR A 145 15.47 -11.33 10.80
N GLY A 146 15.80 -11.17 9.51
CA GLY A 146 16.07 -12.24 8.56
C GLY A 146 17.56 -12.46 8.24
N GLY A 147 18.46 -11.64 8.81
CA GLY A 147 19.90 -11.78 8.57
C GLY A 147 20.39 -11.34 7.19
N ALA A 148 19.57 -10.57 6.44
CA ALA A 148 19.99 -10.01 5.16
C ALA A 148 21.12 -8.98 5.35
N THR A 149 22.08 -8.99 4.43
CA THR A 149 23.10 -7.92 4.35
C THR A 149 22.63 -6.90 3.33
N VAL A 150 22.53 -5.65 3.72
CA VAL A 150 22.07 -4.57 2.83
C VAL A 150 22.92 -3.35 3.03
N THR A 151 23.33 -2.75 1.92
CA THR A 151 24.12 -1.51 1.92
C THR A 151 23.22 -0.28 1.73
N PRO A 152 23.58 0.87 2.32
CA PRO A 152 22.86 2.14 2.08
C PRO A 152 22.74 2.48 0.57
N THR A 153 23.77 2.16 -0.20
CA THR A 153 23.79 2.39 -1.65
C THR A 153 22.71 1.57 -2.37
N GLU A 154 22.49 0.31 -1.98
CA GLU A 154 21.42 -0.52 -2.55
C GLU A 154 20.03 0.02 -2.17
N MET A 155 19.85 0.51 -0.95
CA MET A 155 18.59 1.14 -0.53
C MET A 155 18.30 2.38 -1.38
N LEU A 156 19.28 3.28 -1.51
CA LEU A 156 19.15 4.48 -2.33
C LEU A 156 18.87 4.13 -3.79
N ARG A 157 19.58 3.15 -4.36
CA ARG A 157 19.36 2.69 -5.72
C ARG A 157 17.95 2.13 -5.92
N ARG A 158 17.41 1.37 -4.97
CA ARG A 158 16.02 0.83 -5.04
C ARG A 158 14.99 1.96 -5.10
N VAL A 159 15.18 3.03 -4.33
CA VAL A 159 14.30 4.20 -4.37
C VAL A 159 14.43 4.95 -5.69
N LEU A 160 15.64 5.34 -6.07
CA LEU A 160 15.88 6.20 -7.22
C LEU A 160 15.56 5.52 -8.56
N LEU A 161 15.74 4.19 -8.67
CA LEU A 161 15.45 3.43 -9.89
C LEU A 161 14.03 2.85 -9.93
N PHE A 162 13.19 3.13 -8.93
CA PHE A 162 11.81 2.67 -8.97
C PHE A 162 11.01 3.46 -10.02
N PRO A 163 10.36 2.78 -11.00
CA PRO A 163 9.74 3.47 -12.14
C PRO A 163 8.73 4.55 -11.74
N ALA A 164 7.90 4.28 -10.73
CA ALA A 164 6.92 5.27 -10.27
C ALA A 164 7.56 6.44 -9.52
N PHE A 165 8.71 6.25 -8.87
CA PHE A 165 9.47 7.35 -8.26
C PHE A 165 10.11 8.24 -9.33
N ILE A 166 10.67 7.63 -10.39
CA ILE A 166 11.14 8.38 -11.56
C ILE A 166 9.99 9.17 -12.20
N ALA A 167 8.83 8.51 -12.36
CA ALA A 167 7.61 9.14 -12.87
C ALA A 167 7.14 10.31 -12.00
N LEU A 168 7.27 10.21 -10.67
CA LEU A 168 6.98 11.32 -9.74
C LEU A 168 7.87 12.53 -10.03
N VAL A 169 9.19 12.31 -10.10
CA VAL A 169 10.15 13.40 -10.38
C VAL A 169 9.88 14.04 -11.74
N VAL A 170 9.70 13.23 -12.79
CA VAL A 170 9.38 13.72 -14.14
C VAL A 170 8.04 14.44 -14.15
N GLY A 171 7.01 13.92 -13.47
CA GLY A 171 5.69 14.54 -13.36
C GLY A 171 5.72 15.93 -12.72
N VAL A 172 6.53 16.10 -11.66
CA VAL A 172 6.74 17.42 -11.03
C VAL A 172 7.39 18.40 -12.01
N ILE A 173 8.43 17.98 -12.73
CA ILE A 173 9.12 18.82 -13.72
C ILE A 173 8.15 19.23 -14.83
N VAL A 174 7.40 18.29 -15.39
CA VAL A 174 6.42 18.54 -16.46
C VAL A 174 5.31 19.46 -15.97
N GLY A 175 4.86 19.33 -14.73
CA GLY A 175 3.86 20.23 -14.14
C GLY A 175 4.33 21.69 -14.11
N GLN A 176 5.62 21.94 -13.82
CA GLN A 176 6.20 23.28 -13.86
C GLN A 176 6.37 23.82 -15.29
N LEU A 177 6.44 22.94 -16.29
CA LEU A 177 6.55 23.29 -17.70
C LEU A 177 5.19 23.47 -18.40
N GLY A 178 4.08 23.38 -17.67
CA GLY A 178 2.73 23.60 -18.21
C GLY A 178 1.94 22.30 -18.51
N GLY A 179 2.47 21.16 -18.15
CA GLY A 179 1.78 19.86 -18.28
C GLY A 179 2.12 19.12 -19.59
N TRP A 180 1.44 18.01 -19.81
CA TRP A 180 1.59 17.18 -21.00
C TRP A 180 0.79 17.74 -22.16
N PRO A 181 1.26 17.62 -23.43
CA PRO A 181 0.42 17.77 -24.60
C PRO A 181 -0.76 16.77 -24.55
N ASP A 182 -1.93 17.19 -25.06
CA ASP A 182 -3.19 16.41 -24.96
C ASP A 182 -3.06 14.97 -25.44
N MET A 183 -2.31 14.74 -26.53
CA MET A 183 -2.06 13.41 -27.06
C MET A 183 -1.33 12.52 -26.05
N LEU A 184 -0.27 13.03 -25.40
CA LEU A 184 0.51 12.27 -24.39
C LEU A 184 -0.31 12.08 -23.11
N ALA A 185 -1.04 13.09 -22.66
CA ALA A 185 -1.93 12.97 -21.50
C ALA A 185 -2.97 11.86 -21.71
N THR A 186 -3.61 11.83 -22.90
CA THR A 186 -4.57 10.78 -23.25
C THR A 186 -3.94 9.40 -23.28
N MET A 187 -2.72 9.26 -23.80
CA MET A 187 -1.99 8.00 -23.84
C MET A 187 -1.65 7.52 -22.42
N LEU A 188 -1.16 8.41 -21.57
CA LEU A 188 -0.86 8.08 -20.16
C LEU A 188 -2.13 7.65 -19.41
N ASP A 189 -3.25 8.34 -19.59
CA ASP A 189 -4.53 7.96 -19.01
C ASP A 189 -4.98 6.55 -19.46
N ARG A 190 -4.78 6.18 -20.73
CA ARG A 190 -5.12 4.85 -21.25
C ARG A 190 -4.31 3.74 -20.57
N PHE A 191 -3.01 3.94 -20.36
CA PHE A 191 -2.19 2.99 -19.62
C PHE A 191 -2.57 2.95 -18.14
N ALA A 192 -2.81 4.10 -17.52
CA ALA A 192 -3.23 4.21 -16.13
C ALA A 192 -4.53 3.46 -15.83
N LEU A 193 -5.50 3.47 -16.74
CA LEU A 193 -6.77 2.75 -16.60
C LEU A 193 -6.59 1.24 -16.45
N THR A 194 -5.48 0.66 -16.89
CA THR A 194 -5.19 -0.77 -16.72
C THR A 194 -4.77 -1.12 -15.29
N LEU A 195 -4.37 -0.14 -14.46
CA LEU A 195 -3.87 -0.38 -13.10
C LEU A 195 -4.90 -1.10 -12.25
N VAL A 196 -6.09 -0.51 -12.10
CA VAL A 196 -7.14 -1.00 -11.19
C VAL A 196 -7.54 -2.44 -11.50
N PRO A 197 -7.97 -2.80 -12.73
CA PRO A 197 -8.41 -4.15 -13.01
C PRO A 197 -7.29 -5.18 -12.88
N LEU A 198 -6.08 -4.87 -13.35
CA LEU A 198 -4.97 -5.83 -13.30
C LEU A 198 -4.42 -6.01 -11.88
N ALA A 199 -4.31 -4.92 -11.11
CA ALA A 199 -3.88 -4.99 -9.72
C ALA A 199 -4.85 -5.83 -8.88
N LEU A 200 -6.15 -5.53 -8.92
CA LEU A 200 -7.17 -6.23 -8.13
C LEU A 200 -7.34 -7.70 -8.56
N PHE A 201 -7.28 -7.98 -9.86
CA PHE A 201 -7.31 -9.34 -10.36
C PHE A 201 -6.08 -10.12 -9.88
N SER A 202 -4.89 -9.53 -9.92
CA SER A 202 -3.66 -10.14 -9.39
C SER A 202 -3.73 -10.39 -7.88
N VAL A 203 -4.32 -9.48 -7.11
CA VAL A 203 -4.61 -9.68 -5.68
C VAL A 203 -5.51 -10.89 -5.49
N GLY A 204 -6.59 -10.98 -6.27
CA GLY A 204 -7.52 -12.12 -6.24
C GLY A 204 -6.84 -13.46 -6.54
N LEU A 205 -5.95 -13.51 -7.55
CA LEU A 205 -5.18 -14.71 -7.89
C LEU A 205 -4.30 -15.21 -6.74
N ARG A 206 -3.76 -14.31 -5.92
CA ARG A 206 -2.89 -14.64 -4.78
C ARG A 206 -3.63 -14.85 -3.49
N PHE A 207 -4.94 -14.64 -3.49
CA PHE A 207 -5.73 -14.68 -2.28
C PHE A 207 -5.74 -16.09 -1.66
N LYS A 208 -5.15 -16.22 -0.47
CA LYS A 208 -5.12 -17.47 0.30
C LYS A 208 -5.52 -17.18 1.74
N LEU A 209 -6.62 -17.76 2.15
CA LEU A 209 -7.05 -17.80 3.55
C LEU A 209 -6.79 -19.21 4.08
N LYS A 210 -5.68 -19.40 4.73
CA LYS A 210 -5.37 -20.64 5.47
C LYS A 210 -4.73 -20.30 6.82
N PRO A 211 -5.51 -19.72 7.77
CA PRO A 211 -4.99 -19.47 9.09
C PRO A 211 -4.62 -20.80 9.76
N GLN A 212 -3.44 -20.85 10.37
CA GLN A 212 -3.01 -22.00 11.16
C GLN A 212 -3.48 -21.85 12.62
N PRO A 213 -3.64 -22.94 13.35
CA PRO A 213 -3.93 -22.89 14.78
C PRO A 213 -2.90 -22.02 15.51
N GLY A 214 -3.35 -21.19 16.43
CA GLY A 214 -2.47 -20.28 17.20
C GLY A 214 -2.10 -18.96 16.56
N GLN A 215 -2.42 -18.73 15.29
CA GLN A 215 -2.10 -17.44 14.59
C GLN A 215 -3.07 -16.30 14.90
N TRP A 216 -4.22 -16.56 15.51
CA TRP A 216 -5.27 -15.53 15.67
C TRP A 216 -4.86 -14.35 16.54
N ALA A 217 -4.10 -14.56 17.62
CA ALA A 217 -3.66 -13.46 18.48
C ALA A 217 -2.70 -12.50 17.75
N PRO A 218 -1.61 -12.94 17.08
CA PRO A 218 -0.77 -12.06 16.29
C PRO A 218 -1.50 -11.44 15.10
N VAL A 219 -2.43 -12.15 14.43
CA VAL A 219 -3.26 -11.61 13.35
C VAL A 219 -4.17 -10.49 13.88
N ALA A 220 -4.86 -10.72 14.99
CA ALA A 220 -5.74 -9.72 15.60
C ALA A 220 -4.96 -8.46 16.01
N LEU A 221 -3.78 -8.63 16.63
CA LEU A 221 -2.92 -7.49 16.98
C LEU A 221 -2.50 -6.68 15.75
N ALA A 222 -2.02 -7.36 14.70
CA ALA A 222 -1.58 -6.74 13.46
C ALA A 222 -2.71 -5.95 12.79
N LEU A 223 -3.90 -6.55 12.68
CA LEU A 223 -5.04 -5.92 12.02
C LEU A 223 -5.70 -4.85 12.89
N SER A 224 -5.71 -4.98 14.22
CA SER A 224 -6.14 -3.91 15.13
C SER A 224 -5.25 -2.68 14.98
N TRP A 225 -3.92 -2.86 14.91
CA TRP A 225 -3.03 -1.75 14.59
C TRP A 225 -3.37 -1.14 13.23
N LYS A 226 -3.38 -1.96 12.18
CA LYS A 226 -3.44 -1.48 10.81
C LYS A 226 -4.76 -0.81 10.44
N LEU A 227 -5.89 -1.41 10.86
CA LEU A 227 -7.22 -0.98 10.41
C LEU A 227 -7.91 -0.02 11.40
N LEU A 228 -7.41 0.06 12.66
CA LEU A 228 -8.03 0.88 13.70
C LEU A 228 -7.04 1.85 14.35
N LEU A 229 -5.97 1.37 14.99
CA LEU A 229 -5.08 2.23 15.77
C LEU A 229 -4.26 3.18 14.89
N ALA A 230 -3.75 2.74 13.76
CA ALA A 230 -2.97 3.57 12.84
C ALA A 230 -3.80 4.75 12.29
N PRO A 231 -5.02 4.56 11.75
CA PRO A 231 -5.85 5.69 11.34
C PRO A 231 -6.30 6.57 12.50
N LEU A 232 -6.53 6.03 13.72
CA LEU A 232 -6.78 6.84 14.91
C LEU A 232 -5.59 7.71 15.30
N LEU A 233 -4.37 7.20 15.21
CA LEU A 233 -3.15 7.99 15.44
C LEU A 233 -2.98 9.09 14.39
N ALA A 234 -3.28 8.79 13.12
CA ALA A 234 -3.26 9.79 12.06
C ALA A 234 -4.34 10.88 12.30
N LEU A 235 -5.54 10.50 12.74
CA LEU A 235 -6.58 11.45 13.14
C LEU A 235 -6.12 12.32 14.34
N GLY A 236 -5.53 11.70 15.36
CA GLY A 236 -4.97 12.43 16.50
C GLY A 236 -3.89 13.43 16.09
N LEU A 237 -2.99 13.04 15.18
CA LEU A 237 -1.96 13.93 14.63
C LEU A 237 -2.61 15.09 13.85
N ALA A 238 -3.62 14.83 13.04
CA ALA A 238 -4.34 15.87 12.29
C ALA A 238 -4.98 16.90 13.24
N LEU A 239 -5.64 16.44 14.31
CA LEU A 239 -6.24 17.30 15.32
C LEU A 239 -5.21 18.14 16.08
N LEU A 240 -4.05 17.56 16.40
CA LEU A 240 -2.96 18.25 17.08
C LEU A 240 -2.29 19.32 16.21
N THR A 241 -2.18 19.06 14.90
CA THR A 241 -1.46 19.94 13.97
C THR A 241 -2.37 20.90 13.21
N GLY A 242 -3.69 20.75 13.34
CA GLY A 242 -4.67 21.58 12.62
C GLY A 242 -4.79 21.23 11.12
N VAL A 243 -4.20 20.12 10.67
CA VAL A 243 -4.36 19.65 9.29
C VAL A 243 -5.79 19.16 9.10
N GLY A 244 -6.47 19.68 8.07
CA GLY A 244 -7.88 19.37 7.80
C GLY A 244 -8.16 19.06 6.34
N GLY A 245 -9.46 18.98 6.00
CA GLY A 245 -9.94 18.82 4.64
C GLY A 245 -9.48 17.52 3.97
N ALA A 246 -9.23 17.61 2.65
CA ALA A 246 -8.87 16.46 1.82
C ALA A 246 -7.55 15.80 2.25
N VAL A 247 -6.54 16.60 2.64
CA VAL A 247 -5.23 16.07 3.07
C VAL A 247 -5.37 15.19 4.30
N MET A 248 -6.11 15.64 5.32
CA MET A 248 -6.42 14.85 6.51
C MET A 248 -7.15 13.55 6.13
N SER A 249 -8.25 13.68 5.38
CA SER A 249 -9.07 12.55 4.95
C SER A 249 -8.25 11.49 4.22
N ILE A 250 -7.46 11.88 3.22
CA ILE A 250 -6.65 10.96 2.43
C ILE A 250 -5.52 10.35 3.24
N GLY A 251 -4.84 11.14 4.08
CA GLY A 251 -3.80 10.63 4.98
C GLY A 251 -4.34 9.53 5.89
N ILE A 252 -5.48 9.74 6.54
CA ILE A 252 -6.12 8.76 7.41
C ILE A 252 -6.56 7.53 6.61
N LEU A 253 -7.22 7.69 5.45
CA LEU A 253 -7.65 6.57 4.62
C LEU A 253 -6.46 5.72 4.14
N GLN A 254 -5.35 6.33 3.75
CA GLN A 254 -4.14 5.61 3.34
C GLN A 254 -3.49 4.84 4.51
N THR A 255 -3.56 5.34 5.74
CA THR A 255 -3.09 4.58 6.91
C THR A 255 -3.98 3.39 7.24
N ALA A 256 -5.29 3.46 6.91
CA ALA A 256 -6.29 2.40 7.13
C ALA A 256 -6.27 1.30 6.03
N MET A 257 -5.45 1.44 4.97
CA MET A 257 -5.41 0.45 3.89
C MET A 257 -4.95 -0.93 4.37
N ALA A 258 -5.35 -1.98 3.65
CA ALA A 258 -4.93 -3.36 3.91
C ALA A 258 -3.40 -3.48 4.05
N PRO A 259 -2.90 -4.57 4.66
CA PRO A 259 -1.48 -4.92 4.59
C PRO A 259 -0.97 -4.97 3.16
N MET A 260 0.30 -4.58 2.95
CA MET A 260 0.91 -4.51 1.61
C MET A 260 1.32 -5.89 1.09
N ILE A 261 0.98 -6.20 -0.17
CA ILE A 261 1.38 -7.45 -0.83
C ILE A 261 2.91 -7.56 -0.93
N SER A 262 3.59 -6.47 -1.31
CA SER A 262 5.05 -6.46 -1.43
C SER A 262 5.75 -6.70 -0.09
N ALA A 263 5.12 -6.30 1.02
CA ALA A 263 5.63 -6.59 2.36
C ALA A 263 5.56 -8.09 2.70
N ALA A 264 4.46 -8.76 2.32
CA ALA A 264 4.35 -10.20 2.49
C ALA A 264 5.33 -10.98 1.58
N ILE A 265 5.56 -10.49 0.35
CA ILE A 265 6.59 -11.06 -0.54
C ILE A 265 7.99 -10.88 0.06
N LEU A 266 8.29 -9.72 0.63
CA LEU A 266 9.56 -9.46 1.30
C LEU A 266 9.74 -10.36 2.52
N ALA A 267 8.68 -10.58 3.29
CA ALA A 267 8.69 -11.53 4.41
C ALA A 267 8.97 -12.97 3.93
N ASP A 268 8.38 -13.40 2.82
CA ASP A 268 8.60 -14.72 2.21
C ASP A 268 10.06 -14.89 1.75
N GLN A 269 10.60 -13.90 1.03
CA GLN A 269 11.98 -13.91 0.53
C GLN A 269 13.04 -14.03 1.64
N HIS A 270 12.73 -13.54 2.84
CA HIS A 270 13.64 -13.53 3.98
C HIS A 270 13.23 -14.51 5.09
N TYR A 271 12.32 -15.45 4.80
CA TYR A 271 11.84 -16.48 5.74
C TYR A 271 11.30 -15.90 7.06
N LEU A 272 10.60 -14.76 6.99
CA LEU A 272 10.00 -14.06 8.12
C LEU A 272 8.56 -14.51 8.34
N ASP A 273 8.36 -15.75 8.73
CA ASP A 273 7.06 -16.40 8.98
C ASP A 273 6.04 -16.16 7.83
N PRO A 274 6.33 -16.65 6.61
CA PRO A 274 5.47 -16.44 5.46
C PRO A 274 4.01 -16.89 5.65
N PRO A 275 3.71 -18.01 6.35
CA PRO A 275 2.32 -18.41 6.58
C PRO A 275 1.54 -17.38 7.37
N LEU A 276 2.12 -16.80 8.42
CA LEU A 276 1.49 -15.77 9.24
C LEU A 276 1.33 -14.47 8.44
N ALA A 277 2.38 -14.01 7.75
CA ALA A 277 2.35 -12.80 6.93
C ALA A 277 1.25 -12.86 5.85
N ASN A 278 1.11 -14.01 5.18
CA ASN A 278 0.05 -14.23 4.18
C ASN A 278 -1.35 -14.30 4.81
N THR A 279 -1.47 -14.81 6.04
CA THR A 279 -2.75 -14.83 6.77
C THR A 279 -3.18 -13.39 7.12
N VAL A 280 -2.26 -12.57 7.67
CA VAL A 280 -2.52 -11.15 7.98
C VAL A 280 -2.90 -10.39 6.71
N LEU A 281 -2.18 -10.62 5.60
CA LEU A 281 -2.49 -10.02 4.30
C LEU A 281 -3.90 -10.39 3.82
N GLY A 282 -4.23 -11.68 3.79
CA GLY A 282 -5.52 -12.16 3.27
C GLY A 282 -6.71 -11.67 4.09
N VAL A 283 -6.66 -11.84 5.43
CA VAL A 283 -7.72 -11.36 6.32
C VAL A 283 -7.80 -9.83 6.28
N GLY A 284 -6.65 -9.15 6.25
CA GLY A 284 -6.58 -7.69 6.19
C GLY A 284 -7.19 -7.10 4.93
N ILE A 285 -7.01 -7.73 3.77
CA ILE A 285 -7.66 -7.31 2.51
C ILE A 285 -9.18 -7.37 2.67
N LEU A 286 -9.74 -8.48 3.16
CA LEU A 286 -11.19 -8.61 3.33
C LEU A 286 -11.75 -7.57 4.30
N LEU A 287 -11.12 -7.41 5.46
CA LEU A 287 -11.58 -6.47 6.46
C LEU A 287 -11.46 -5.02 5.97
N SER A 288 -10.41 -4.68 5.23
CA SER A 288 -10.20 -3.33 4.72
C SER A 288 -11.27 -2.89 3.72
N LEU A 289 -11.86 -3.82 2.96
CA LEU A 289 -12.98 -3.54 2.06
C LEU A 289 -14.24 -3.05 2.81
N ILE A 290 -14.30 -3.31 4.11
CA ILE A 290 -15.37 -2.84 4.99
C ILE A 290 -14.89 -1.62 5.80
N THR A 291 -13.71 -1.73 6.45
CA THR A 291 -13.23 -0.70 7.38
C THR A 291 -12.83 0.59 6.69
N VAL A 292 -12.26 0.56 5.48
CA VAL A 292 -11.86 1.78 4.76
C VAL A 292 -13.08 2.61 4.33
N PRO A 293 -14.15 2.03 3.75
CA PRO A 293 -15.40 2.75 3.55
C PRO A 293 -16.02 3.33 4.83
N LEU A 294 -15.99 2.58 5.94
CA LEU A 294 -16.49 3.10 7.23
C LEU A 294 -15.68 4.30 7.71
N TRP A 295 -14.35 4.26 7.61
CA TRP A 295 -13.49 5.43 7.85
C TRP A 295 -13.85 6.59 6.93
N SER A 296 -14.08 6.31 5.63
CA SER A 296 -14.49 7.35 4.67
C SER A 296 -15.80 8.04 5.01
N LEU A 297 -16.75 7.33 5.61
CA LEU A 297 -18.02 7.91 6.07
C LEU A 297 -17.86 8.77 7.33
N ALA A 298 -16.87 8.48 8.17
CA ALA A 298 -16.57 9.23 9.38
C ALA A 298 -15.71 10.49 9.13
N LEU A 299 -15.16 10.65 7.93
CA LEU A 299 -14.25 11.74 7.57
C LEU A 299 -14.92 12.71 6.59
N PRO A 300 -14.61 14.02 6.66
CA PRO A 300 -15.17 15.04 5.78
C PRO A 300 -14.80 14.84 4.31
#